data_ef82368381480b41bfb72c6c3ae0ad5c
#
_entry.id   ef82368381480b41bfb72c6c3ae0ad5c
#
_cell.length_a   1.000
_cell.length_b   1.000
_cell.length_c   1.000
_cell.angle_alpha   90.00
_cell.angle_beta   90.00
_cell.angle_gamma   90.00
#
_symmetry.space_group_name_H-M   'P 1'
#
loop_
_entity.id
_entity.type
_entity.pdbx_description
1 polymer ?
#
loop_
_entity_poly.entity_id
_entity_poly.type
_entity_poly.pdbx_seq_one_letter_code
_entity_poly.pdbx_strand_id
1 'polypeptide(L)'
;MFRKIVFMFAFVFVICDSSFAAVTHETVNAAWKRIAKADGFRVIPITYEQNDSPNAWVKFKSQKNFSVHVTTGLMKILNHEDEIAGVLGHEIGHVKLGHYSKGVGRNIGWAVLGGLLGRAAGGGLAGAAAQTAGNVAMNLAESGFSREQEVEADDYGTELLVRAGYPSDGLYRAMKAFKDNNIITQPDGFNSHPPTDRRLIHLREKAKSLKSSRKK
;
A
#
# COMPACT_ATOMS: atom_id res chain seq x y z
N MET A 1 18.99 72.57 12.02
CA MET A 1 19.00 71.78 10.76
C MET A 1 19.02 70.32 11.15
N PHE A 2 17.84 69.71 11.31
CA PHE A 2 17.68 68.30 11.75
C PHE A 2 17.56 67.37 10.53
N ARG A 3 18.56 66.51 10.30
CA ARG A 3 18.50 65.43 9.27
C ARG A 3 17.67 64.28 9.80
N LYS A 4 16.49 64.04 9.20
CA LYS A 4 15.69 62.83 9.44
C LYS A 4 16.34 61.65 8.72
N ILE A 5 16.82 60.66 9.50
CA ILE A 5 17.29 59.39 8.97
C ILE A 5 16.04 58.49 8.84
N VAL A 6 15.70 58.19 7.59
CA VAL A 6 14.64 57.21 7.28
C VAL A 6 15.27 55.83 7.23
N PHE A 7 14.95 54.98 8.21
CA PHE A 7 15.30 53.55 8.17
C PHE A 7 14.30 52.83 7.24
N MET A 8 14.79 52.42 6.08
CA MET A 8 14.04 51.58 5.16
C MET A 8 14.23 50.10 5.58
N PHE A 9 13.22 49.52 6.26
CA PHE A 9 13.20 48.11 6.53
C PHE A 9 12.92 47.36 5.23
N ALA A 10 13.92 46.68 4.68
CA ALA A 10 13.74 45.72 3.61
C ALA A 10 13.12 44.44 4.19
N PHE A 11 11.85 44.25 3.92
CA PHE A 11 11.16 43.00 4.22
C PHE A 11 11.61 41.95 3.18
N VAL A 12 12.54 41.10 3.56
CA VAL A 12 12.92 39.92 2.75
C VAL A 12 11.76 38.93 2.85
N PHE A 13 10.91 38.90 1.83
CA PHE A 13 9.94 37.82 1.65
C PHE A 13 10.73 36.57 1.27
N VAL A 14 10.98 35.69 2.25
CA VAL A 14 11.41 34.33 1.96
C VAL A 14 10.18 33.63 1.39
N ILE A 15 10.11 33.56 0.07
CA ILE A 15 9.17 32.69 -0.62
C ILE A 15 9.65 31.27 -0.30
N CYS A 16 9.01 30.63 0.68
CA CYS A 16 9.16 29.19 0.90
C CYS A 16 8.46 28.52 -0.29
N ASP A 17 9.22 28.24 -1.33
CA ASP A 17 8.79 27.36 -2.40
C ASP A 17 8.52 25.98 -1.76
N SER A 18 7.27 25.73 -1.46
CA SER A 18 6.79 24.38 -1.12
C SER A 18 6.76 23.55 -2.41
N SER A 19 7.92 23.36 -3.03
CA SER A 19 8.07 22.31 -4.00
C SER A 19 7.82 20.99 -3.23
N PHE A 20 6.67 20.36 -3.44
CA PHE A 20 6.39 19.02 -2.96
C PHE A 20 7.48 18.12 -3.54
N ALA A 21 8.46 17.79 -2.71
CA ALA A 21 9.54 16.91 -3.12
C ALA A 21 8.95 15.50 -3.29
N ALA A 22 9.09 14.93 -4.47
CA ALA A 22 8.75 13.54 -4.71
C ALA A 22 9.38 12.64 -3.65
N VAL A 23 8.68 11.56 -3.27
CA VAL A 23 9.18 10.59 -2.29
C VAL A 23 10.47 9.96 -2.81
N THR A 24 11.56 10.04 -2.01
CA THR A 24 12.87 9.50 -2.35
C THR A 24 13.05 8.07 -1.84
N HIS A 25 14.07 7.35 -2.30
CA HIS A 25 14.45 6.04 -1.74
C HIS A 25 14.73 6.12 -0.24
N GLU A 26 15.32 7.21 0.22
CA GLU A 26 15.58 7.43 1.65
C GLU A 26 14.27 7.54 2.44
N THR A 27 13.31 8.32 1.93
CA THR A 27 11.97 8.47 2.50
C THR A 27 11.25 7.11 2.58
N VAL A 28 11.30 6.32 1.49
CA VAL A 28 10.68 4.97 1.47
C VAL A 28 11.33 4.04 2.48
N ASN A 29 12.66 4.03 2.57
CA ASN A 29 13.39 3.20 3.53
C ASN A 29 13.11 3.61 4.99
N ALA A 30 12.99 4.92 5.27
CA ALA A 30 12.62 5.44 6.59
C ALA A 30 11.21 5.00 6.97
N ALA A 31 10.24 5.18 6.07
CA ALA A 31 8.86 4.75 6.25
C ALA A 31 8.78 3.24 6.50
N TRP A 32 9.42 2.42 5.67
CA TRP A 32 9.45 0.97 5.83
C TRP A 32 10.01 0.54 7.18
N LYS A 33 11.19 1.05 7.54
CA LYS A 33 11.82 0.74 8.83
C LYS A 33 10.91 1.06 10.01
N ARG A 34 10.22 2.18 9.96
CA ARG A 34 9.34 2.66 11.04
C ARG A 34 8.06 1.84 11.14
N ILE A 35 7.40 1.56 10.00
CA ILE A 35 6.20 0.73 9.93
C ILE A 35 6.49 -0.71 10.31
N ALA A 36 7.53 -1.32 9.75
CA ALA A 36 7.91 -2.70 10.07
C ALA A 36 8.24 -2.86 11.56
N LYS A 37 8.98 -1.92 12.14
CA LYS A 37 9.29 -1.93 13.59
C LYS A 37 8.03 -1.82 14.45
N ALA A 38 7.10 -0.94 14.11
CA ALA A 38 5.86 -0.73 14.85
C ALA A 38 4.94 -1.97 14.83
N ASP A 39 5.08 -2.83 13.82
CA ASP A 39 4.31 -4.07 13.65
C ASP A 39 5.06 -5.34 14.08
N GLY A 40 6.32 -5.22 14.50
CA GLY A 40 7.17 -6.37 14.80
C GLY A 40 7.55 -7.18 13.54
N PHE A 41 7.48 -6.56 12.36
CA PHE A 41 7.95 -7.15 11.11
C PHE A 41 9.47 -7.04 11.01
N ARG A 42 10.10 -8.01 10.36
CA ARG A 42 11.54 -7.94 10.09
C ARG A 42 11.82 -6.85 9.06
N VAL A 43 12.70 -5.91 9.40
CA VAL A 43 13.17 -4.92 8.43
C VAL A 43 14.11 -5.60 7.44
N ILE A 44 13.75 -5.55 6.16
CA ILE A 44 14.54 -6.04 5.02
C ILE A 44 14.74 -4.91 4.02
N PRO A 45 15.74 -4.97 3.14
CA PRO A 45 15.87 -4.02 2.04
C PRO A 45 14.63 -4.05 1.14
N ILE A 46 14.25 -2.88 0.64
CA ILE A 46 13.20 -2.73 -0.39
C ILE A 46 13.82 -2.97 -1.77
N THR A 47 13.10 -3.68 -2.62
CA THR A 47 13.40 -3.79 -4.04
C THR A 47 12.71 -2.66 -4.78
N TYR A 48 13.50 -1.81 -5.42
CA TYR A 48 13.00 -0.72 -6.25
C TYR A 48 12.88 -1.17 -7.69
N GLU A 49 11.67 -1.03 -8.25
CA GLU A 49 11.37 -1.41 -9.63
C GLU A 49 11.34 -0.16 -10.53
N GLN A 50 12.12 -0.16 -11.60
CA GLN A 50 12.08 0.88 -12.62
C GLN A 50 10.84 0.70 -13.49
N ASN A 51 9.72 1.21 -13.00
CA ASN A 51 8.42 1.10 -13.64
C ASN A 51 7.62 2.38 -13.38
N ASP A 52 7.09 3.00 -14.44
CA ASP A 52 6.30 4.22 -14.33
C ASP A 52 4.86 3.97 -13.83
N SER A 53 4.38 2.74 -13.85
CA SER A 53 3.11 2.37 -13.22
C SER A 53 3.24 2.43 -11.70
N PRO A 54 2.47 3.29 -11.00
CA PRO A 54 2.52 3.39 -9.55
C PRO A 54 2.07 2.11 -8.87
N ASN A 55 2.96 1.45 -8.12
CA ASN A 55 2.66 0.23 -7.40
C ASN A 55 3.60 -0.01 -6.21
N ALA A 56 3.11 -0.73 -5.20
CA ALA A 56 3.90 -1.41 -4.19
C ALA A 56 3.25 -2.75 -3.86
N TRP A 57 4.06 -3.75 -3.53
CA TRP A 57 3.53 -5.07 -3.15
C TRP A 57 4.52 -5.85 -2.28
N VAL A 58 3.98 -6.83 -1.56
CA VAL A 58 4.77 -7.78 -0.80
C VAL A 58 4.66 -9.16 -1.46
N LYS A 59 5.79 -9.76 -1.84
CA LYS A 59 5.85 -11.19 -2.17
C LYS A 59 6.07 -11.96 -0.87
N PHE A 60 5.04 -12.65 -0.39
CA PHE A 60 5.08 -13.34 0.89
C PHE A 60 5.04 -14.86 0.72
N LYS A 61 6.06 -15.55 1.25
CA LYS A 61 6.10 -17.02 1.37
C LYS A 61 6.02 -17.44 2.84
N SER A 62 6.70 -16.74 3.72
CA SER A 62 6.67 -16.94 5.17
C SER A 62 7.24 -15.72 5.89
N GLN A 63 7.12 -15.66 7.22
CA GLN A 63 7.72 -14.61 8.06
C GLN A 63 9.24 -14.45 7.87
N LYS A 64 9.92 -15.53 7.45
CA LYS A 64 11.38 -15.53 7.18
C LYS A 64 11.73 -15.29 5.72
N ASN A 65 10.76 -15.45 4.81
CA ASN A 65 10.96 -15.36 3.37
C ASN A 65 9.87 -14.50 2.73
N PHE A 66 10.14 -13.21 2.60
CA PHE A 66 9.29 -12.25 1.91
C PHE A 66 10.18 -11.14 1.31
N SER A 67 9.65 -10.42 0.32
CA SER A 67 10.27 -9.23 -0.25
C SER A 67 9.24 -8.12 -0.39
N VAL A 68 9.70 -6.87 -0.31
CA VAL A 68 8.90 -5.67 -0.46
C VAL A 68 9.37 -4.93 -1.70
N HIS A 69 8.46 -4.57 -2.57
CA HIS A 69 8.72 -3.93 -3.85
C HIS A 69 8.02 -2.58 -3.91
N VAL A 70 8.68 -1.59 -4.48
CA VAL A 70 8.14 -0.24 -4.70
C VAL A 70 8.58 0.23 -6.08
N THR A 71 7.65 0.74 -6.89
CA THR A 71 7.96 1.27 -8.22
C THR A 71 8.37 2.73 -8.17
N THR A 72 9.20 3.16 -9.13
CA THR A 72 9.52 4.57 -9.34
C THR A 72 8.29 5.41 -9.65
N GLY A 73 7.28 4.83 -10.32
CA GLY A 73 6.00 5.48 -10.58
C GLY A 73 5.23 5.84 -9.31
N LEU A 74 5.22 4.95 -8.30
CA LEU A 74 4.61 5.26 -7.01
C LEU A 74 5.29 6.43 -6.31
N MET A 75 6.62 6.44 -6.31
CA MET A 75 7.41 7.49 -5.69
C MET A 75 7.17 8.87 -6.34
N LYS A 76 6.85 8.91 -7.64
CA LYS A 76 6.55 10.16 -8.37
C LYS A 76 5.22 10.81 -8.00
N ILE A 77 4.22 10.00 -7.60
CA ILE A 77 2.88 10.51 -7.31
C ILE A 77 2.61 10.78 -5.83
N LEU A 78 3.45 10.27 -4.94
CA LEU A 78 3.37 10.53 -3.50
C LEU A 78 4.27 11.70 -3.12
N ASN A 79 3.83 12.48 -2.12
CA ASN A 79 4.51 13.70 -1.71
C ASN A 79 5.06 13.65 -0.28
N HIS A 80 4.57 12.72 0.55
CA HIS A 80 4.89 12.67 1.97
C HIS A 80 5.25 11.26 2.44
N GLU A 81 6.12 11.19 3.47
CA GLU A 81 6.56 9.93 4.08
C GLU A 81 5.41 9.11 4.64
N ASP A 82 4.40 9.74 5.22
CA ASP A 82 3.25 9.05 5.78
C ASP A 82 2.28 8.49 4.72
N GLU A 83 2.32 9.00 3.50
CA GLU A 83 1.58 8.42 2.36
C GLU A 83 2.18 7.08 1.95
N ILE A 84 3.51 7.02 1.74
CA ILE A 84 4.18 5.75 1.43
C ILE A 84 4.15 4.81 2.62
N ALA A 85 4.24 5.32 3.86
CA ALA A 85 4.06 4.51 5.08
C ALA A 85 2.66 3.88 5.13
N GLY A 86 1.63 4.61 4.71
CA GLY A 86 0.26 4.11 4.60
C GLY A 86 0.12 2.97 3.61
N VAL A 87 0.68 3.11 2.41
CA VAL A 87 0.70 2.06 1.39
C VAL A 87 1.42 0.81 1.91
N LEU A 88 2.62 0.96 2.48
CA LEU A 88 3.38 -0.16 3.04
C LEU A 88 2.67 -0.81 4.24
N GLY A 89 1.97 -0.01 5.04
CA GLY A 89 1.14 -0.50 6.14
C GLY A 89 -0.05 -1.34 5.67
N HIS A 90 -0.69 -0.95 4.57
CA HIS A 90 -1.76 -1.70 3.90
C HIS A 90 -1.25 -3.06 3.40
N GLU A 91 -0.06 -3.09 2.77
CA GLU A 91 0.57 -4.33 2.33
C GLU A 91 0.89 -5.28 3.50
N ILE A 92 1.39 -4.74 4.62
CA ILE A 92 1.57 -5.53 5.85
C ILE A 92 0.21 -6.06 6.35
N GLY A 93 -0.86 -5.27 6.25
CA GLY A 93 -2.22 -5.68 6.58
C GLY A 93 -2.64 -6.95 5.84
N HIS A 94 -2.43 -7.01 4.52
CA HIS A 94 -2.71 -8.20 3.73
C HIS A 94 -1.94 -9.43 4.21
N VAL A 95 -0.67 -9.25 4.57
CA VAL A 95 0.15 -10.36 5.11
C VAL A 95 -0.35 -10.81 6.48
N LYS A 96 -0.58 -9.89 7.40
CA LYS A 96 -0.98 -10.18 8.79
C LYS A 96 -2.36 -10.79 8.91
N LEU A 97 -3.28 -10.34 8.08
CA LEU A 97 -4.65 -10.86 8.03
C LEU A 97 -4.76 -12.16 7.23
N GLY A 98 -3.64 -12.62 6.65
CA GLY A 98 -3.57 -13.88 5.91
C GLY A 98 -4.33 -13.84 4.59
N HIS A 99 -4.49 -12.67 3.96
CA HIS A 99 -5.24 -12.52 2.73
C HIS A 99 -4.62 -13.32 1.58
N TYR A 100 -3.29 -13.39 1.53
CA TYR A 100 -2.56 -14.23 0.57
C TYR A 100 -2.89 -15.72 0.70
N SER A 101 -2.99 -16.24 1.92
CA SER A 101 -3.32 -17.65 2.16
C SER A 101 -4.80 -17.95 1.97
N LYS A 102 -5.69 -17.03 2.33
CA LYS A 102 -7.15 -17.16 2.10
C LYS A 102 -7.47 -17.21 0.61
N GLY A 103 -6.77 -16.43 -0.21
CA GLY A 103 -6.87 -16.47 -1.68
C GLY A 103 -6.42 -17.82 -2.24
N VAL A 104 -5.27 -18.33 -1.79
CA VAL A 104 -4.77 -19.68 -2.14
C VAL A 104 -5.77 -20.75 -1.71
N GLY A 105 -6.30 -20.68 -0.49
CA GLY A 105 -7.28 -21.65 0.02
C GLY A 105 -8.58 -21.71 -0.79
N ARG A 106 -9.12 -20.56 -1.22
CA ARG A 106 -10.31 -20.51 -2.10
C ARG A 106 -10.03 -21.13 -3.47
N ASN A 107 -8.91 -20.79 -4.07
CA ASN A 107 -8.55 -21.28 -5.40
C ASN A 107 -8.19 -22.77 -5.38
N ILE A 108 -7.56 -23.27 -4.30
CA ILE A 108 -7.38 -24.72 -4.08
C ILE A 108 -8.74 -25.41 -3.88
N GLY A 109 -9.66 -24.80 -3.12
CA GLY A 109 -11.02 -25.31 -2.96
C GLY A 109 -11.76 -25.48 -4.29
N TRP A 110 -11.70 -24.48 -5.15
CA TRP A 110 -12.28 -24.54 -6.51
C TRP A 110 -11.53 -25.53 -7.42
N ALA A 111 -10.19 -25.62 -7.32
CA ALA A 111 -9.40 -26.57 -8.08
C ALA A 111 -9.68 -28.02 -7.65
N VAL A 112 -9.87 -28.25 -6.35
CA VAL A 112 -10.27 -29.59 -5.80
C VAL A 112 -11.68 -29.92 -6.24
N LEU A 113 -12.63 -29.00 -6.18
CA LEU A 113 -13.99 -29.20 -6.69
C LEU A 113 -14.01 -29.44 -8.20
N GLY A 114 -13.28 -28.63 -8.97
CA GLY A 114 -13.15 -28.84 -10.42
C GLY A 114 -12.45 -30.15 -10.76
N GLY A 115 -11.43 -30.53 -9.98
CA GLY A 115 -10.73 -31.81 -10.10
C GLY A 115 -11.61 -33.01 -9.74
N LEU A 116 -12.50 -32.93 -8.76
CA LEU A 116 -13.48 -33.94 -8.42
C LEU A 116 -14.52 -34.12 -9.51
N LEU A 117 -15.02 -33.00 -10.07
CA LEU A 117 -15.95 -33.02 -11.21
C LEU A 117 -15.28 -33.54 -12.49
N GLY A 118 -14.01 -33.16 -12.72
CA GLY A 118 -13.21 -33.62 -13.87
C GLY A 118 -12.84 -35.10 -13.79
N ARG A 119 -12.71 -35.66 -12.55
CA ARG A 119 -12.48 -37.11 -12.34
C ARG A 119 -13.71 -37.95 -12.65
N ALA A 120 -14.90 -37.42 -12.38
CA ALA A 120 -16.14 -38.04 -12.83
C ALA A 120 -16.23 -38.07 -14.37
N ALA A 121 -15.45 -37.25 -15.08
CA ALA A 121 -15.33 -37.16 -16.54
C ALA A 121 -14.06 -37.82 -17.11
N GLY A 122 -13.26 -38.61 -16.30
CA GLY A 122 -12.15 -39.43 -16.80
C GLY A 122 -10.76 -38.80 -16.86
N GLY A 123 -10.51 -37.66 -16.20
CA GLY A 123 -9.20 -36.96 -16.17
C GLY A 123 -8.34 -37.24 -14.92
N GLY A 124 -7.02 -37.39 -15.08
CA GLY A 124 -6.07 -37.67 -13.99
C GLY A 124 -5.74 -36.47 -13.10
N LEU A 125 -5.77 -36.65 -11.77
CA LEU A 125 -5.77 -35.59 -10.73
C LEU A 125 -4.39 -35.11 -10.26
N ALA A 126 -3.33 -35.90 -10.39
CA ALA A 126 -2.04 -35.60 -9.75
C ALA A 126 -1.22 -34.50 -10.42
N GLY A 127 -1.36 -34.31 -11.73
CA GLY A 127 -0.63 -33.28 -12.49
C GLY A 127 -1.25 -31.87 -12.38
N ALA A 128 -2.57 -31.79 -12.25
CA ALA A 128 -3.28 -30.51 -12.19
C ALA A 128 -3.10 -29.78 -10.83
N ALA A 129 -3.04 -30.53 -9.72
CA ALA A 129 -2.94 -29.93 -8.38
C ALA A 129 -1.56 -29.29 -8.10
N ALA A 130 -0.47 -29.86 -8.59
CA ALA A 130 0.90 -29.34 -8.37
C ALA A 130 1.19 -28.11 -9.22
N GLN A 131 0.71 -28.06 -10.46
CA GLN A 131 0.81 -26.86 -11.31
C GLN A 131 -0.12 -25.74 -10.83
N THR A 132 -1.29 -26.07 -10.31
CA THR A 132 -2.28 -25.11 -9.81
C THR A 132 -1.78 -24.36 -8.60
N ALA A 133 -1.06 -24.99 -7.66
CA ALA A 133 -0.52 -24.32 -6.46
C ALA A 133 0.57 -23.28 -6.79
N GLY A 134 1.40 -23.53 -7.81
CA GLY A 134 2.41 -22.58 -8.28
C GLY A 134 1.79 -21.39 -9.04
N ASN A 135 0.82 -21.66 -9.89
CA ASN A 135 0.14 -20.64 -10.70
C ASN A 135 -0.88 -19.81 -9.89
N VAL A 136 -1.47 -20.37 -8.84
CA VAL A 136 -2.41 -19.70 -7.96
C VAL A 136 -1.74 -18.57 -7.16
N ALA A 137 -0.49 -18.74 -6.72
CA ALA A 137 0.25 -17.67 -6.05
C ALA A 137 0.61 -16.51 -7.02
N MET A 138 0.78 -16.81 -8.31
CA MET A 138 1.00 -15.78 -9.35
C MET A 138 -0.31 -15.11 -9.77
N ASN A 139 -1.41 -15.86 -9.91
CA ASN A 139 -2.72 -15.34 -10.32
C ASN A 139 -3.43 -14.52 -9.23
N LEU A 140 -3.05 -14.64 -7.95
CA LEU A 140 -3.56 -13.77 -6.88
C LEU A 140 -3.07 -12.33 -7.01
N ALA A 141 -1.87 -12.13 -7.55
CA ALA A 141 -1.38 -10.80 -7.90
C ALA A 141 -2.17 -10.19 -9.08
N GLU A 142 -2.76 -11.02 -9.94
CA GLU A 142 -3.54 -10.60 -11.10
C GLU A 142 -5.05 -10.48 -10.83
N SER A 143 -5.60 -11.26 -9.87
CA SER A 143 -7.05 -11.27 -9.59
C SER A 143 -7.52 -10.27 -8.53
N GLY A 144 -6.59 -9.63 -7.82
CA GLY A 144 -6.89 -8.69 -6.74
C GLY A 144 -7.49 -9.37 -5.49
N PHE A 145 -7.62 -8.60 -4.43
CA PHE A 145 -8.26 -9.02 -3.18
C PHE A 145 -9.77 -8.72 -3.21
N SER A 146 -10.55 -9.36 -2.33
CA SER A 146 -11.96 -9.03 -2.21
C SER A 146 -12.15 -7.63 -1.60
N ARG A 147 -13.31 -7.01 -1.83
CA ARG A 147 -13.62 -5.68 -1.28
C ARG A 147 -13.53 -5.65 0.25
N GLU A 148 -13.89 -6.73 0.91
CA GLU A 148 -13.81 -6.91 2.36
C GLU A 148 -12.34 -6.97 2.81
N GLN A 149 -11.50 -7.74 2.09
CA GLN A 149 -10.06 -7.83 2.36
C GLN A 149 -9.35 -6.49 2.18
N GLU A 150 -9.77 -5.70 1.17
CA GLU A 150 -9.26 -4.35 0.98
C GLU A 150 -9.61 -3.43 2.17
N VAL A 151 -10.84 -3.48 2.67
CA VAL A 151 -11.27 -2.69 3.83
C VAL A 151 -10.54 -3.13 5.10
N GLU A 152 -10.38 -4.45 5.32
CA GLU A 152 -9.61 -4.99 6.44
C GLU A 152 -8.14 -4.53 6.39
N ALA A 153 -7.51 -4.53 5.22
CA ALA A 153 -6.13 -4.07 5.02
C ALA A 153 -6.02 -2.53 5.18
N ASP A 154 -7.02 -1.77 4.73
CA ASP A 154 -7.12 -0.32 4.92
C ASP A 154 -7.19 0.04 6.41
N ASP A 155 -8.01 -0.66 7.16
CA ASP A 155 -8.14 -0.48 8.61
C ASP A 155 -6.82 -0.79 9.33
N TYR A 156 -6.23 -1.94 9.00
CA TYR A 156 -4.96 -2.35 9.58
C TYR A 156 -3.83 -1.36 9.29
N GLY A 157 -3.69 -0.94 8.03
CA GLY A 157 -2.67 0.01 7.60
C GLY A 157 -2.83 1.38 8.26
N THR A 158 -4.08 1.86 8.39
CA THR A 158 -4.39 3.13 9.05
C THR A 158 -4.07 3.09 10.56
N GLU A 159 -4.41 1.99 11.24
CA GLU A 159 -4.05 1.79 12.64
C GLU A 159 -2.53 1.65 12.83
N LEU A 160 -1.87 0.97 11.91
CA LEU A 160 -0.41 0.82 11.94
C LEU A 160 0.31 2.16 11.74
N LEU A 161 -0.18 3.04 10.86
CA LEU A 161 0.32 4.42 10.76
C LEU A 161 0.32 5.11 12.12
N VAL A 162 -0.80 5.02 12.86
CA VAL A 162 -0.95 5.64 14.17
C VAL A 162 0.01 5.03 15.19
N ARG A 163 0.16 3.70 15.21
CA ARG A 163 1.15 3.00 16.07
C ARG A 163 2.59 3.40 15.75
N ALA A 164 2.89 3.62 14.46
CA ALA A 164 4.19 4.10 14.00
C ALA A 164 4.43 5.60 14.23
N GLY A 165 3.44 6.33 14.78
CA GLY A 165 3.53 7.77 15.07
C GLY A 165 3.33 8.67 13.87
N TYR A 166 2.74 8.18 12.78
CA TYR A 166 2.33 8.98 11.64
C TYR A 166 0.91 9.57 11.82
N PRO A 167 0.54 10.59 11.03
CA PRO A 167 -0.85 11.02 10.88
C PRO A 167 -1.73 9.87 10.37
N SER A 168 -2.95 9.78 10.89
CA SER A 168 -3.89 8.72 10.52
C SER A 168 -4.41 8.80 9.08
N ASP A 169 -4.28 9.95 8.42
CA ASP A 169 -4.81 10.20 7.08
C ASP A 169 -3.81 9.94 5.93
N GLY A 170 -2.61 9.43 6.22
CA GLY A 170 -1.58 9.15 5.21
C GLY A 170 -2.06 8.19 4.12
N LEU A 171 -2.66 7.05 4.50
CA LEU A 171 -3.19 6.09 3.53
C LEU A 171 -4.36 6.69 2.70
N TYR A 172 -5.24 7.48 3.34
CA TYR A 172 -6.30 8.20 2.61
C TYR A 172 -5.71 9.12 1.53
N ARG A 173 -4.67 9.91 1.87
CA ARG A 173 -4.02 10.81 0.90
C ARG A 173 -3.33 10.04 -0.21
N ALA A 174 -2.65 8.94 0.09
CA ALA A 174 -2.07 8.06 -0.91
C ALA A 174 -3.13 7.54 -1.88
N MET A 175 -4.24 6.98 -1.37
CA MET A 175 -5.35 6.50 -2.21
C MET A 175 -6.00 7.61 -3.05
N LYS A 176 -6.07 8.83 -2.49
CA LYS A 176 -6.54 9.99 -3.25
C LYS A 176 -5.57 10.35 -4.38
N ALA A 177 -4.26 10.31 -4.14
CA ALA A 177 -3.26 10.53 -5.18
C ALA A 177 -3.37 9.51 -6.32
N PHE A 178 -3.60 8.23 -6.02
CA PHE A 178 -3.87 7.22 -7.04
C PHE A 178 -5.09 7.58 -7.89
N LYS A 179 -6.19 7.99 -7.26
CA LYS A 179 -7.41 8.38 -7.95
C LYS A 179 -7.22 9.62 -8.81
N ASP A 180 -6.59 10.66 -8.27
CA ASP A 180 -6.37 11.94 -8.96
C ASP A 180 -5.46 11.78 -10.19
N ASN A 181 -4.57 10.79 -10.20
CA ASN A 181 -3.71 10.46 -11.33
C ASN A 181 -4.33 9.42 -12.29
N ASN A 182 -5.62 9.10 -12.16
CA ASN A 182 -6.37 8.16 -13.02
C ASN A 182 -5.73 6.76 -13.11
N ILE A 183 -5.05 6.31 -12.05
CA ILE A 183 -4.31 5.04 -12.05
C ILE A 183 -5.23 3.82 -12.15
N ILE A 184 -6.52 4.00 -11.87
CA ILE A 184 -7.56 2.96 -11.93
C ILE A 184 -7.75 2.39 -13.35
N THR A 185 -7.40 3.16 -14.38
CA THR A 185 -7.71 2.83 -15.79
C THR A 185 -6.52 2.23 -16.54
N GLN A 186 -5.35 2.12 -15.93
CA GLN A 186 -4.17 1.59 -16.61
C GLN A 186 -4.08 0.07 -16.43
N PRO A 187 -3.87 -0.71 -17.51
CA PRO A 187 -3.80 -2.17 -17.46
C PRO A 187 -2.70 -2.71 -16.53
N ASP A 188 -1.62 -1.93 -16.36
CA ASP A 188 -0.44 -2.29 -15.57
C ASP A 188 -0.34 -1.52 -14.24
N GLY A 189 -1.42 -0.81 -13.86
CA GLY A 189 -1.49 0.00 -12.64
C GLY A 189 -1.81 -0.82 -11.39
N PHE A 190 -2.24 -0.12 -10.34
CA PHE A 190 -2.62 -0.67 -9.02
C PHE A 190 -3.95 -1.46 -9.10
N ASN A 191 -4.03 -2.41 -10.05
CA ASN A 191 -5.25 -3.17 -10.33
C ASN A 191 -5.62 -4.16 -9.21
N SER A 192 -4.66 -4.58 -8.39
CA SER A 192 -4.92 -5.47 -7.25
C SER A 192 -5.62 -4.75 -6.08
N HIS A 193 -5.49 -3.42 -5.97
CA HIS A 193 -5.98 -2.62 -4.85
C HIS A 193 -6.69 -1.32 -5.31
N PRO A 194 -7.77 -1.38 -6.12
CA PRO A 194 -8.35 -0.19 -6.74
C PRO A 194 -8.83 0.84 -5.72
N PRO A 195 -8.47 2.14 -5.88
CA PRO A 195 -8.88 3.23 -5.00
C PRO A 195 -10.33 3.64 -5.29
N THR A 196 -11.30 2.83 -4.87
CA THR A 196 -12.72 3.11 -5.07
C THR A 196 -13.22 4.24 -4.19
N ASP A 197 -14.29 4.93 -4.59
CA ASP A 197 -14.92 5.97 -3.77
C ASP A 197 -15.34 5.46 -2.40
N ARG A 198 -15.82 4.23 -2.33
CA ARG A 198 -16.19 3.58 -1.05
C ARG A 198 -14.98 3.46 -0.13
N ARG A 199 -13.81 3.03 -0.62
CA ARG A 199 -12.58 2.95 0.17
C ARG A 199 -12.12 4.33 0.63
N LEU A 200 -12.16 5.34 -0.25
CA LEU A 200 -11.81 6.71 0.11
C LEU A 200 -12.70 7.28 1.22
N ILE A 201 -14.01 7.04 1.15
CA ILE A 201 -14.94 7.45 2.21
C ILE A 201 -14.61 6.73 3.51
N HIS A 202 -14.43 5.40 3.47
CA HIS A 202 -14.08 4.58 4.62
C HIS A 202 -12.78 5.04 5.29
N LEU A 203 -11.70 5.18 4.52
CA LEU A 203 -10.39 5.65 5.03
C LEU A 203 -10.47 7.03 5.67
N ARG A 204 -11.23 7.95 5.09
CA ARG A 204 -11.43 9.29 5.67
C ARG A 204 -12.12 9.22 7.02
N GLU A 205 -13.17 8.42 7.15
CA GLU A 205 -13.91 8.27 8.43
C GLU A 205 -13.04 7.53 9.47
N LYS A 206 -12.33 6.49 9.09
CA LYS A 206 -11.39 5.78 9.97
C LYS A 206 -10.29 6.72 10.49
N ALA A 207 -9.69 7.52 9.62
CA ALA A 207 -8.67 8.50 10.00
C ALA A 207 -9.19 9.53 11.00
N LYS A 208 -10.41 10.05 10.80
CA LYS A 208 -11.06 10.97 11.74
C LYS A 208 -11.30 10.34 13.11
N SER A 209 -11.79 9.10 13.14
CA SER A 209 -12.08 8.39 14.39
C SER A 209 -10.81 8.21 15.23
N LEU A 210 -9.69 7.80 14.59
CA LEU A 210 -8.41 7.63 15.27
C LEU A 210 -7.81 8.95 15.75
N LYS A 211 -8.00 10.04 15.00
CA LYS A 211 -7.55 11.37 15.40
C LYS A 211 -8.30 11.89 16.63
N SER A 212 -9.59 11.58 16.75
CA SER A 212 -10.40 11.98 17.90
C SER A 212 -10.06 11.19 19.17
N SER A 213 -9.73 9.90 19.03
CA SER A 213 -9.35 9.02 20.15
C SER A 213 -8.02 9.41 20.81
N ARG A 214 -7.10 10.05 20.06
CA ARG A 214 -5.80 10.53 20.57
C ARG A 214 -5.89 11.83 21.39
N LYS A 215 -7.02 12.54 21.34
CA LYS A 215 -7.22 13.80 22.06
C LYS A 215 -7.87 13.62 23.43
N LYS A 216 -8.31 12.42 23.75
CA LYS A 216 -8.83 12.01 25.06
C LYS A 216 -7.76 11.31 25.88
#